data_bc2dc6e3951185a4ff5e6689503f680d
#
_entry.id   bc2dc6e3951185a4ff5e6689503f680d
#
_cell.length_a   1.000
_cell.length_b   1.000
_cell.length_c   1.000
_cell.angle_alpha   90.00
_cell.angle_beta   90.00
_cell.angle_gamma   90.00
#
_symmetry.space_group_name_H-M   'P 1'
#
loop_
_entity.id
_entity.type
_entity.pdbx_description
1 polymer ?
#
loop_
_entity_poly.entity_id
_entity_poly.type
_entity_poly.pdbx_seq_one_letter_code
_entity_poly.pdbx_strand_id
1 'polypeptide(L)'
;MNRIYSLAQLIALPYTPPQMVQLAADTGCSACGIRILPAAPGGVHHPLLPNSPQLHETRARIDATGVRVLDLEIIRIGAAFDARAHAAFFEVGAALGAKHVLVAGDDADVARMTAHFAALCDAAAPYGLSCDLEP
;
A
#
# COMPACT_ATOMS: atom_id res chain seq x y z
N MET A 1 15.13 -21.81 2.99
CA MET A 1 14.03 -20.81 3.06
C MET A 1 14.51 -19.52 2.43
N ASN A 2 13.91 -19.11 1.34
CA ASN A 2 14.27 -17.84 0.71
C ASN A 2 13.65 -16.68 1.47
N ARG A 3 14.49 -15.78 1.98
CA ARG A 3 14.03 -14.54 2.60
C ARG A 3 13.59 -13.56 1.51
N ILE A 4 12.51 -12.82 1.80
CA ILE A 4 12.06 -11.71 0.99
C ILE A 4 12.60 -10.43 1.64
N TYR A 5 13.31 -9.62 0.86
CA TYR A 5 13.72 -8.29 1.27
C TYR A 5 12.86 -7.29 0.52
N SER A 6 12.08 -6.52 1.26
CA SER A 6 11.22 -5.47 0.73
C SER A 6 11.75 -4.09 1.09
N LEU A 7 11.85 -3.22 0.11
CA LEU A 7 12.30 -1.84 0.30
C LEU A 7 11.09 -0.98 0.64
N ALA A 8 11.06 -0.43 1.86
CA ALA A 8 9.96 0.44 2.29
C ALA A 8 10.00 1.80 1.59
N GLN A 9 8.83 2.33 1.21
CA GLN A 9 8.72 3.67 0.61
C GLN A 9 9.32 4.76 1.48
N LEU A 10 9.29 4.60 2.80
CA LEU A 10 9.81 5.57 3.77
C LEU A 10 11.29 5.90 3.53
N ILE A 11 12.08 4.97 3.00
CA ILE A 11 13.51 5.19 2.76
C ILE A 11 13.77 6.12 1.56
N ALA A 12 12.81 6.25 0.66
CA ALA A 12 12.92 7.06 -0.56
C ALA A 12 11.60 7.74 -0.90
N LEU A 13 11.03 8.48 0.04
CA LEU A 13 9.72 9.13 -0.10
C LEU A 13 9.51 9.92 -1.39
N PRO A 14 10.50 10.67 -1.94
CA PRO A 14 10.32 11.41 -3.17
C PRO A 14 10.21 10.53 -4.43
N TYR A 15 10.57 9.25 -4.34
CA TYR A 15 10.56 8.36 -5.50
C TYR A 15 9.14 7.98 -5.89
N THR A 16 8.85 8.11 -7.19
CA THR A 16 7.57 7.65 -7.76
C THR A 16 7.47 6.12 -7.70
N PRO A 17 6.26 5.54 -7.82
CA PRO A 17 6.10 4.09 -7.80
C PRO A 17 7.01 3.32 -8.79
N PRO A 18 7.15 3.71 -10.08
CA PRO A 18 8.09 3.04 -10.97
C PRO A 18 9.55 3.19 -10.51
N GLN A 19 9.92 4.34 -9.94
CA GLN A 19 11.26 4.57 -9.40
C GLN A 19 11.54 3.71 -8.16
N MET A 20 10.53 3.50 -7.31
CA MET A 20 10.66 2.59 -6.15
C MET A 20 10.90 1.15 -6.59
N VAL A 21 10.19 0.67 -7.60
CA VAL A 21 10.38 -0.65 -8.18
C VAL A 21 11.81 -0.79 -8.73
N GLN A 22 12.29 0.22 -9.47
CA GLN A 22 13.64 0.21 -10.00
C GLN A 22 14.71 0.25 -8.90
N LEU A 23 14.51 1.09 -7.88
CA LEU A 23 15.44 1.19 -6.76
C LEU A 23 15.55 -0.15 -6.01
N ALA A 24 14.44 -0.84 -5.81
CA ALA A 24 14.46 -2.18 -5.21
C ALA A 24 15.27 -3.16 -6.05
N ALA A 25 15.09 -3.16 -7.38
CA ALA A 25 15.89 -3.99 -8.29
C ALA A 25 17.38 -3.67 -8.19
N ASP A 26 17.74 -2.39 -8.24
CA ASP A 26 19.12 -1.91 -8.24
C ASP A 26 19.84 -2.22 -6.90
N THR A 27 19.10 -2.33 -5.81
CA THR A 27 19.62 -2.64 -4.48
C THR A 27 19.53 -4.12 -4.10
N GLY A 28 19.05 -4.97 -5.01
CA GLY A 28 18.92 -6.40 -4.79
C GLY A 28 17.74 -6.82 -3.91
N CYS A 29 16.79 -5.91 -3.68
CA CYS A 29 15.52 -6.24 -3.02
C CYS A 29 14.57 -6.92 -4.01
N SER A 30 13.88 -7.96 -3.57
CA SER A 30 12.92 -8.69 -4.40
C SER A 30 11.50 -8.10 -4.35
N ALA A 31 11.28 -7.13 -3.46
CA ALA A 31 10.00 -6.47 -3.26
C ALA A 31 10.17 -5.02 -2.83
N CYS A 32 9.11 -4.24 -2.91
CA CYS A 32 9.02 -2.90 -2.33
C CYS A 32 7.61 -2.61 -1.82
N GLY A 33 7.50 -1.62 -0.91
CA GLY A 33 6.25 -0.99 -0.53
C GLY A 33 6.04 0.30 -1.29
N ILE A 34 4.80 0.69 -1.53
CA ILE A 34 4.45 1.93 -2.24
C ILE A 34 3.43 2.72 -1.42
N ARG A 35 3.74 4.00 -1.18
CA ARG A 35 2.85 4.92 -0.44
C ARG A 35 1.96 5.69 -1.40
N ILE A 36 0.72 5.26 -1.55
CA ILE A 36 -0.27 5.90 -2.42
C ILE A 36 -1.27 6.79 -1.67
N LEU A 37 -1.29 6.71 -0.34
CA LEU A 37 -2.00 7.63 0.54
C LEU A 37 -1.02 8.23 1.55
N PRO A 38 -1.23 9.49 1.99
CA PRO A 38 -0.31 10.14 2.91
C PRO A 38 -0.40 9.54 4.32
N ALA A 39 0.74 9.48 5.01
CA ALA A 39 0.79 9.06 6.42
C ALA A 39 0.14 10.07 7.37
N ALA A 40 0.13 11.35 6.97
CA ALA A 40 -0.51 12.45 7.68
C ALA A 40 -0.97 13.49 6.65
N PRO A 41 -1.90 14.40 7.00
CA PRO A 41 -2.32 15.47 6.09
C PRO A 41 -1.11 16.24 5.54
N GLY A 42 -1.05 16.40 4.19
CA GLY A 42 0.06 17.05 3.50
C GLY A 42 1.34 16.22 3.37
N GLY A 43 1.35 14.97 3.84
CA GLY A 43 2.50 14.07 3.73
C GLY A 43 2.82 13.66 2.29
N VAL A 44 4.10 13.37 2.02
CA VAL A 44 4.54 12.90 0.71
C VAL A 44 3.94 11.54 0.42
N HIS A 45 3.29 11.43 -0.72
CA HIS A 45 2.71 10.20 -1.24
C HIS A 45 2.60 10.28 -2.75
N HIS A 46 2.34 9.15 -3.39
CA HIS A 46 2.27 9.05 -4.85
C HIS A 46 0.93 8.40 -5.26
N PRO A 47 -0.12 9.19 -5.50
CA PRO A 47 -1.42 8.68 -5.86
C PRO A 47 -1.38 7.77 -7.08
N LEU A 48 -1.99 6.61 -6.99
CA LEU A 48 -2.27 5.73 -8.11
C LEU A 48 -3.78 5.52 -8.19
N LEU A 49 -4.33 5.69 -9.37
CA LEU A 49 -5.74 5.42 -9.64
C LEU A 49 -5.89 4.18 -10.53
N PRO A 50 -7.02 3.46 -10.42
CA PRO A 50 -7.31 2.36 -11.32
C PRO A 50 -7.21 2.80 -12.79
N ASN A 51 -6.59 1.98 -13.62
CA ASN A 51 -6.40 2.21 -15.06
C ASN A 51 -5.65 3.51 -15.43
N SER A 52 -4.95 4.14 -14.49
CA SER A 52 -4.18 5.35 -14.77
C SER A 52 -2.89 5.03 -15.55
N PRO A 53 -2.34 6.01 -16.29
CA PRO A 53 -1.03 5.86 -16.94
C PRO A 53 0.08 5.51 -15.93
N GLN A 54 0.04 6.10 -14.73
CA GLN A 54 1.02 5.85 -13.67
C GLN A 54 0.96 4.41 -13.16
N LEU A 55 -0.24 3.84 -13.05
CA LEU A 55 -0.42 2.43 -12.69
C LEU A 55 0.15 1.52 -13.78
N HIS A 56 -0.11 1.82 -15.05
CA HIS A 56 0.42 1.04 -16.18
C HIS A 56 1.95 1.10 -16.24
N GLU A 57 2.53 2.28 -16.02
CA GLU A 57 3.99 2.44 -15.97
C GLU A 57 4.61 1.64 -14.82
N THR A 58 3.99 1.68 -13.64
CA THR A 58 4.44 0.90 -12.48
C THR A 58 4.41 -0.61 -12.78
N ARG A 59 3.33 -1.11 -13.38
CA ARG A 59 3.22 -2.51 -13.79
C ARG A 59 4.27 -2.90 -14.82
N ALA A 60 4.50 -2.06 -15.81
CA ALA A 60 5.55 -2.29 -16.80
C ALA A 60 6.94 -2.41 -16.15
N ARG A 61 7.22 -1.62 -15.12
CA ARG A 61 8.48 -1.69 -14.39
C ARG A 61 8.57 -2.97 -13.53
N ILE A 62 7.47 -3.40 -12.93
CA ILE A 62 7.37 -4.68 -12.23
C ILE A 62 7.71 -5.83 -13.19
N ASP A 63 7.09 -5.84 -14.37
CA ASP A 63 7.31 -6.88 -15.39
C ASP A 63 8.76 -6.90 -15.88
N ALA A 64 9.37 -5.73 -16.07
CA ALA A 64 10.74 -5.59 -16.55
C ALA A 64 11.80 -6.00 -15.51
N THR A 65 11.52 -5.82 -14.21
CA THR A 65 12.51 -6.06 -13.14
C THR A 65 12.29 -7.36 -12.39
N GLY A 66 11.08 -7.89 -12.38
CA GLY A 66 10.68 -9.03 -11.53
C GLY A 66 10.49 -8.64 -10.05
N VAL A 67 10.65 -7.37 -9.68
CA VAL A 67 10.36 -6.88 -8.31
C VAL A 67 8.86 -6.92 -8.08
N ARG A 68 8.45 -7.33 -6.87
CA ARG A 68 7.05 -7.35 -6.47
C ARG A 68 6.72 -6.13 -5.61
N VAL A 69 5.51 -5.62 -5.75
CA VAL A 69 4.94 -4.73 -4.73
C VAL A 69 4.35 -5.60 -3.63
N LEU A 70 4.96 -5.57 -2.44
CA LEU A 70 4.54 -6.40 -1.32
C LEU A 70 3.37 -5.77 -0.57
N ASP A 71 3.50 -4.47 -0.29
CA ASP A 71 2.53 -3.71 0.50
C ASP A 71 2.23 -2.35 -0.11
N LEU A 72 1.03 -1.86 0.19
CA LEU A 72 0.61 -0.50 -0.06
C LEU A 72 0.47 0.26 1.26
N GLU A 73 0.88 1.50 1.28
CA GLU A 73 0.82 2.42 2.42
C GLU A 73 -0.09 3.62 2.09
N ILE A 74 -0.73 4.18 3.01
CA ILE A 74 -1.06 3.82 4.37
C ILE A 74 -2.51 4.26 4.62
N ILE A 75 -3.32 3.35 5.14
CA ILE A 75 -4.69 3.69 5.53
C ILE A 75 -4.68 4.04 7.02
N ARG A 76 -5.18 5.25 7.34
CA ARG A 76 -5.31 5.71 8.72
C ARG A 76 -6.76 5.59 9.16
N ILE A 77 -6.99 4.89 10.28
CA ILE A 77 -8.31 4.71 10.86
C ILE A 77 -8.52 5.71 11.98
N GLY A 78 -9.30 6.75 11.70
CA GLY A 78 -9.78 7.71 12.69
C GLY A 78 -11.27 7.51 13.01
N ALA A 79 -11.83 8.41 13.82
CA ALA A 79 -13.22 8.31 14.27
C ALA A 79 -14.27 8.34 13.15
N ALA A 80 -13.99 9.04 12.04
CA ALA A 80 -14.90 9.17 10.88
C ALA A 80 -14.54 8.22 9.73
N PHE A 81 -13.79 7.17 10.00
CA PHE A 81 -13.33 6.21 8.99
C PHE A 81 -14.50 5.48 8.32
N ASP A 82 -14.43 5.30 6.99
CA ASP A 82 -15.33 4.48 6.21
C ASP A 82 -14.54 3.57 5.27
N ALA A 83 -14.57 2.26 5.51
CA ALA A 83 -13.87 1.27 4.70
C ALA A 83 -14.30 1.29 3.23
N ARG A 84 -15.56 1.64 2.94
CA ARG A 84 -16.12 1.70 1.58
C ARG A 84 -15.49 2.78 0.70
N ALA A 85 -14.88 3.79 1.31
CA ALA A 85 -14.19 4.86 0.59
C ALA A 85 -12.85 4.40 -0.04
N HIS A 86 -12.38 3.19 0.22
CA HIS A 86 -11.07 2.69 -0.18
C HIS A 86 -11.10 1.68 -1.34
N ALA A 87 -12.23 1.54 -2.05
CA ALA A 87 -12.35 0.58 -3.16
C ALA A 87 -11.28 0.80 -4.24
N ALA A 88 -11.04 2.04 -4.65
CA ALA A 88 -10.01 2.36 -5.64
C ALA A 88 -8.58 1.99 -5.16
N PHE A 89 -8.30 2.15 -3.89
CA PHE A 89 -7.04 1.73 -3.27
C PHE A 89 -6.85 0.21 -3.37
N PHE A 90 -7.89 -0.57 -3.08
CA PHE A 90 -7.85 -2.02 -3.17
C PHE A 90 -7.72 -2.52 -4.61
N GLU A 91 -8.40 -1.87 -5.56
CA GLU A 91 -8.25 -2.18 -6.99
C GLU A 91 -6.81 -1.99 -7.47
N VAL A 92 -6.16 -0.91 -7.05
CA VAL A 92 -4.75 -0.66 -7.35
C VAL A 92 -3.87 -1.74 -6.72
N GLY A 93 -4.13 -2.09 -5.46
CA GLY A 93 -3.42 -3.17 -4.77
C GLY A 93 -3.49 -4.50 -5.52
N ALA A 94 -4.69 -4.89 -5.93
CA ALA A 94 -4.91 -6.11 -6.72
C ALA A 94 -4.18 -6.03 -8.08
N ALA A 95 -4.25 -4.89 -8.77
CA ALA A 95 -3.58 -4.69 -10.06
C ALA A 95 -2.05 -4.75 -9.97
N LEU A 96 -1.47 -4.35 -8.85
CA LEU A 96 -0.03 -4.43 -8.58
C LEU A 96 0.40 -5.79 -8.01
N GLY A 97 -0.54 -6.66 -7.66
CA GLY A 97 -0.26 -7.94 -7.02
C GLY A 97 0.18 -7.82 -5.57
N ALA A 98 -0.11 -6.69 -4.92
CA ALA A 98 0.16 -6.48 -3.50
C ALA A 98 -0.57 -7.50 -2.62
N LYS A 99 -0.02 -7.78 -1.45
CA LYS A 99 -0.58 -8.74 -0.48
C LYS A 99 -0.98 -8.07 0.82
N HIS A 100 -0.38 -6.95 1.15
CA HIS A 100 -0.51 -6.29 2.43
C HIS A 100 -0.91 -4.82 2.28
N VAL A 101 -1.65 -4.33 3.25
CA VAL A 101 -1.99 -2.92 3.42
C VAL A 101 -1.52 -2.49 4.79
N LEU A 102 -0.64 -1.49 4.82
CA LEU A 102 -0.19 -0.89 6.07
C LEU A 102 -1.30 0.02 6.62
N VAL A 103 -1.69 -0.22 7.87
CA VAL A 103 -2.79 0.48 8.53
C VAL A 103 -2.30 1.13 9.83
N ALA A 104 -2.58 2.40 10.02
CA ALA A 104 -2.34 3.11 11.26
C ALA A 104 -3.63 3.32 12.03
N GLY A 105 -3.67 2.91 13.30
CA GLY A 105 -4.77 3.18 14.21
C GLY A 105 -4.63 4.56 14.84
N ASP A 106 -5.64 5.42 14.67
CA ASP A 106 -5.63 6.80 15.14
C ASP A 106 -6.98 7.19 15.79
N ASP A 107 -7.55 6.23 16.52
CA ASP A 107 -8.81 6.42 17.24
C ASP A 107 -8.65 5.93 18.69
N ALA A 108 -8.84 6.83 19.64
CA ALA A 108 -8.75 6.52 21.05
C ALA A 108 -9.90 5.64 21.57
N ASP A 109 -11.02 5.56 20.82
CA ASP A 109 -12.12 4.64 21.14
C ASP A 109 -11.78 3.26 20.59
N VAL A 110 -11.33 2.37 21.46
CA VAL A 110 -10.90 1.02 21.13
C VAL A 110 -12.00 0.18 20.47
N ALA A 111 -13.24 0.31 20.92
CA ALA A 111 -14.36 -0.45 20.37
C ALA A 111 -14.66 0.00 18.93
N ARG A 112 -14.69 1.31 18.69
CA ARG A 112 -14.89 1.88 17.35
C ARG A 112 -13.70 1.55 16.44
N MET A 113 -12.47 1.70 16.94
CA MET A 113 -11.26 1.31 16.20
C MET A 113 -11.30 -0.15 15.74
N THR A 114 -11.67 -1.05 16.65
CA THR A 114 -11.79 -2.49 16.37
C THR A 114 -12.84 -2.75 15.28
N ALA A 115 -14.02 -2.11 15.38
CA ALA A 115 -15.08 -2.25 14.39
C ALA A 115 -14.65 -1.74 13.01
N HIS A 116 -13.99 -0.59 12.96
CA HIS A 116 -13.48 -0.02 11.71
C HIS A 116 -12.37 -0.88 11.08
N PHE A 117 -11.46 -1.40 11.88
CA PHE A 117 -10.42 -2.31 11.38
C PHE A 117 -11.01 -3.61 10.83
N ALA A 118 -11.98 -4.20 11.51
CA ALA A 118 -12.70 -5.38 11.01
C ALA A 118 -13.38 -5.10 9.67
N ALA A 119 -14.09 -3.97 9.55
CA ALA A 119 -14.72 -3.56 8.31
C ALA A 119 -13.71 -3.33 7.18
N LEU A 120 -12.52 -2.79 7.49
CA LEU A 120 -11.44 -2.63 6.52
C LEU A 120 -10.93 -3.99 6.04
N CYS A 121 -10.69 -4.93 6.94
CA CYS A 121 -10.26 -6.29 6.59
C CYS A 121 -11.27 -6.98 5.68
N ASP A 122 -12.55 -6.87 5.99
CA ASP A 122 -13.64 -7.45 5.18
C ASP A 122 -13.69 -6.81 3.78
N ALA A 123 -13.49 -5.50 3.69
CA ALA A 123 -13.49 -4.78 2.41
C ALA A 123 -12.26 -5.11 1.55
N ALA A 124 -11.11 -5.35 2.15
CA ALA A 124 -9.86 -5.67 1.47
C ALA A 124 -9.77 -7.13 1.00
N ALA A 125 -10.40 -8.05 1.72
CA ALA A 125 -10.27 -9.49 1.48
C ALA A 125 -10.65 -9.93 0.06
N PRO A 126 -11.73 -9.43 -0.60
CA PRO A 126 -12.06 -9.80 -1.98
C PRO A 126 -10.97 -9.46 -3.00
N TYR A 127 -10.07 -8.52 -2.67
CA TYR A 127 -8.94 -8.10 -3.51
C TYR A 127 -7.66 -8.89 -3.22
N GLY A 128 -7.72 -9.88 -2.32
CA GLY A 128 -6.56 -10.68 -1.91
C GLY A 128 -5.57 -9.93 -1.01
N LEU A 129 -6.04 -8.88 -0.33
CA LEU A 129 -5.24 -8.03 0.55
C LEU A 129 -5.51 -8.35 2.01
N SER A 130 -4.47 -8.42 2.81
CA SER A 130 -4.53 -8.43 4.28
C SER A 130 -4.14 -7.06 4.84
N CYS A 131 -4.73 -6.69 5.97
CA CYS A 131 -4.45 -5.42 6.62
C CYS A 131 -3.55 -5.67 7.83
N ASP A 132 -2.44 -4.96 7.88
CA ASP A 132 -1.44 -5.07 8.92
C ASP A 132 -1.48 -3.79 9.78
N LEU A 133 -1.95 -3.93 11.01
CA LEU A 133 -2.11 -2.80 11.93
C LEU A 133 -0.78 -2.46 12.60
N GLU A 134 -0.32 -1.24 12.41
CA GLU A 134 0.75 -0.66 13.21
C GLU A 134 0.21 -0.08 14.51
N PRO A 135 0.87 -0.35 15.65
CA PRO A 135 0.48 0.21 16.93
C PRO A 135 0.74 1.72 17.04
#